data_2d111991935ea598d032b8cd9c51a00f
#
_entry.id   2d111991935ea598d032b8cd9c51a00f
#
_cell.length_a   1.000
_cell.length_b   1.000
_cell.length_c   1.000
_cell.angle_alpha   90.00
_cell.angle_beta   90.00
_cell.angle_gamma   90.00
#
_symmetry.space_group_name_H-M   'P 1'
#
loop_
_entity.id
_entity.type
_entity.pdbx_description
1 polymer ?
#
loop_
_entity_poly.entity_id
_entity_poly.type
_entity_poly.pdbx_seq_one_letter_code
_entity_poly.pdbx_strand_id
1 'polypeptide(L)'
;MVRQFGLCVGIVMAVAACAAVDTAGTPTPVDTFVHRAANSDLVLRWNCVQPSAGTLRVEGVAHNPWQAQPIGYLELQAVGVDSQGRQTAAVEGKVRDIQILTNERSPFQLDLKTTGAEVRVDLHYQYLFNHEWESGALLLAGPPVAGLKLYAQATNTYMVRDACSPTQHLAR
;
A
#
# COMPACT_ATOMS: atom_id res chain seq x y z
N MET A 1 13.56 81.39 2.63
CA MET A 1 12.41 80.52 2.90
C MET A 1 12.53 79.28 1.96
N VAL A 2 13.02 78.17 2.45
CA VAL A 2 13.19 76.96 1.68
C VAL A 2 12.32 75.87 2.31
N ARG A 3 11.28 75.46 1.58
CA ARG A 3 10.39 74.36 2.01
C ARG A 3 11.01 73.05 1.52
N GLN A 4 11.44 72.19 2.44
CA GLN A 4 11.80 70.80 2.18
C GLN A 4 10.53 69.94 2.11
N PHE A 5 10.30 69.30 0.96
CA PHE A 5 9.32 68.23 0.80
C PHE A 5 10.01 66.91 1.10
N GLY A 6 9.63 66.30 2.21
CA GLY A 6 10.04 64.94 2.53
C GLY A 6 9.18 63.91 1.77
N LEU A 7 9.84 63.10 0.95
CA LEU A 7 9.22 62.00 0.22
C LEU A 7 9.33 60.74 1.07
N CYS A 8 8.20 60.30 1.68
CA CYS A 8 8.12 58.99 2.33
C CYS A 8 7.88 57.90 1.29
N VAL A 9 8.92 57.12 0.99
CA VAL A 9 8.79 55.92 0.20
C VAL A 9 8.38 54.78 1.14
N GLY A 10 7.12 54.37 1.08
CA GLY A 10 6.59 53.21 1.78
C GLY A 10 6.94 51.92 1.01
N ILE A 11 7.83 51.11 1.58
CA ILE A 11 8.11 49.78 1.07
C ILE A 11 7.00 48.85 1.58
N VAL A 12 6.09 48.43 0.70
CA VAL A 12 5.12 47.39 0.98
C VAL A 12 5.80 46.05 0.72
N MET A 13 6.24 45.36 1.78
CA MET A 13 6.63 43.97 1.71
C MET A 13 5.41 43.08 1.56
N ALA A 14 5.18 42.60 0.35
CA ALA A 14 4.21 41.52 0.12
C ALA A 14 4.82 40.18 0.59
N VAL A 15 4.40 39.73 1.76
CA VAL A 15 4.71 38.40 2.25
C VAL A 15 3.80 37.42 1.49
N ALA A 16 4.33 36.81 0.42
CA ALA A 16 3.68 35.67 -0.23
C ALA A 16 3.80 34.44 0.70
N ALA A 17 2.77 34.22 1.50
CA ALA A 17 2.61 32.97 2.24
C ALA A 17 2.29 31.86 1.23
N CYS A 18 3.29 31.07 0.82
CA CYS A 18 3.07 29.78 0.19
C CYS A 18 2.40 28.85 1.22
N ALA A 19 1.08 28.85 1.25
CA ALA A 19 0.34 27.77 1.88
C ALA A 19 0.55 26.52 1.00
N ALA A 20 1.50 25.67 1.38
CA ALA A 20 1.53 24.31 0.92
C ALA A 20 0.25 23.64 1.44
N VAL A 21 -0.77 23.55 0.59
CA VAL A 21 -1.93 22.73 0.84
C VAL A 21 -1.44 21.29 0.72
N ASP A 22 -1.08 20.69 1.85
CA ASP A 22 -1.03 19.24 1.96
C ASP A 22 -2.45 18.74 1.65
N THR A 23 -2.67 18.36 0.40
CA THR A 23 -3.82 17.55 0.02
C THR A 23 -3.56 16.16 0.60
N ALA A 24 -3.72 16.02 1.92
CA ALA A 24 -3.99 14.74 2.54
C ALA A 24 -5.26 14.23 1.85
N GLY A 25 -5.06 13.35 0.86
CA GLY A 25 -6.15 12.83 0.05
C GLY A 25 -7.22 12.30 0.99
N THR A 26 -8.45 12.76 0.81
CA THR A 26 -9.61 12.25 1.54
C THR A 26 -9.59 10.73 1.40
N PRO A 27 -9.61 9.97 2.49
CA PRO A 27 -9.56 8.50 2.42
C PRO A 27 -10.73 8.02 1.56
N THR A 28 -10.41 7.37 0.45
CA THR A 28 -11.41 6.83 -0.47
C THR A 28 -12.31 5.86 0.32
N PRO A 29 -13.64 6.02 0.30
CA PRO A 29 -14.53 5.10 0.98
C PRO A 29 -14.27 3.67 0.52
N VAL A 30 -14.22 2.72 1.43
CA VAL A 30 -13.85 1.30 1.15
C VAL A 30 -14.79 0.64 0.13
N ASP A 31 -16.02 1.13 0.02
CA ASP A 31 -17.05 0.59 -0.87
C ASP A 31 -16.86 1.00 -2.35
N THR A 32 -15.89 1.87 -2.64
CA THR A 32 -15.61 2.32 -4.01
C THR A 32 -14.59 1.45 -4.75
N PHE A 33 -13.98 0.47 -4.08
CA PHE A 33 -13.03 -0.44 -4.71
C PHE A 33 -13.73 -1.60 -5.41
N VAL A 34 -13.41 -1.80 -6.70
CA VAL A 34 -14.02 -2.83 -7.54
C VAL A 34 -13.43 -4.21 -7.28
N HIS A 35 -12.12 -4.27 -6.97
CA HIS A 35 -11.41 -5.53 -6.78
C HIS A 35 -11.16 -5.81 -5.30
N ARG A 36 -11.13 -7.12 -4.97
CA ARG A 36 -10.87 -7.57 -3.61
C ARG A 36 -10.15 -8.91 -3.61
N ALA A 37 -9.10 -9.02 -2.80
CA ALA A 37 -8.51 -10.29 -2.39
C ALA A 37 -8.49 -10.38 -0.86
N ALA A 38 -8.68 -11.58 -0.33
CA ALA A 38 -8.63 -11.80 1.12
C ALA A 38 -8.02 -13.17 1.40
N ASN A 39 -7.22 -13.22 2.42
CA ASN A 39 -6.76 -14.45 3.05
C ASN A 39 -7.11 -14.43 4.55
N SER A 40 -6.50 -15.31 5.36
CA SER A 40 -6.75 -15.36 6.81
C SER A 40 -6.38 -14.07 7.54
N ASP A 41 -5.42 -13.30 7.04
CA ASP A 41 -4.74 -12.25 7.80
C ASP A 41 -4.95 -10.86 7.20
N LEU A 42 -5.15 -10.77 5.89
CA LEU A 42 -5.13 -9.54 5.14
C LEU A 42 -6.27 -9.45 4.13
N VAL A 43 -6.87 -8.28 4.03
CA VAL A 43 -7.81 -7.94 2.95
C VAL A 43 -7.22 -6.82 2.13
N LEU A 44 -7.01 -7.07 0.84
CA LEU A 44 -6.69 -6.05 -0.14
C LEU A 44 -7.95 -5.64 -0.90
N ARG A 45 -8.11 -4.34 -1.13
CA ARG A 45 -9.14 -3.77 -2.01
C ARG A 45 -8.49 -2.73 -2.90
N TRP A 46 -8.81 -2.75 -4.20
CA TRP A 46 -8.17 -1.83 -5.14
C TRP A 46 -9.02 -1.54 -6.37
N ASN A 47 -8.59 -0.50 -7.06
CA ASN A 47 -9.04 -0.16 -8.40
C ASN A 47 -7.85 -0.18 -9.36
N CYS A 48 -8.12 -0.43 -10.62
CA CYS A 48 -7.18 -0.24 -11.71
C CYS A 48 -7.66 0.93 -12.56
N VAL A 49 -6.84 1.95 -12.70
CA VAL A 49 -7.14 3.14 -13.49
C VAL A 49 -6.01 3.44 -14.46
N GLN A 50 -6.30 4.09 -15.55
CA GLN A 50 -5.30 4.51 -16.53
C GLN A 50 -5.15 6.04 -16.50
N PRO A 51 -4.27 6.58 -15.63
CA PRO A 51 -4.12 8.03 -15.46
C PRO A 51 -3.54 8.73 -16.68
N SER A 52 -2.79 8.00 -17.51
CA SER A 52 -2.23 8.48 -18.78
C SER A 52 -1.95 7.31 -19.72
N ALA A 53 -1.77 7.60 -21.00
CA ALA A 53 -1.37 6.59 -21.97
C ALA A 53 -0.05 5.90 -21.53
N GLY A 54 -0.03 4.57 -21.60
CA GLY A 54 1.13 3.78 -21.21
C GLY A 54 1.40 3.70 -19.70
N THR A 55 0.43 4.08 -18.87
CA THR A 55 0.54 3.92 -17.40
C THR A 55 -0.75 3.32 -16.87
N LEU A 56 -0.66 2.19 -16.19
CA LEU A 56 -1.73 1.59 -15.41
C LEU A 56 -1.43 1.79 -13.94
N ARG A 57 -2.36 2.37 -13.22
CA ARG A 57 -2.30 2.55 -11.77
C ARG A 57 -3.16 1.51 -11.08
N VAL A 58 -2.55 0.81 -10.12
CA VAL A 58 -3.25 -0.04 -9.14
C VAL A 58 -3.22 0.71 -7.82
N GLU A 59 -4.36 1.19 -7.36
CA GLU A 59 -4.46 1.95 -6.12
C GLU A 59 -5.51 1.35 -5.19
N GLY A 60 -5.19 1.31 -3.90
CA GLY A 60 -6.07 0.63 -2.98
C GLY A 60 -5.69 0.77 -1.52
N VAL A 61 -6.28 -0.11 -0.73
CA VAL A 61 -6.03 -0.22 0.70
C VAL A 61 -5.77 -1.67 1.10
N ALA A 62 -4.79 -1.84 1.97
CA ALA A 62 -4.55 -3.06 2.72
C ALA A 62 -5.20 -2.90 4.10
N HIS A 63 -5.98 -3.88 4.52
CA HIS A 63 -6.70 -3.88 5.79
C HIS A 63 -6.37 -5.14 6.58
N ASN A 64 -5.96 -4.96 7.82
CA ASN A 64 -5.80 -6.04 8.80
C ASN A 64 -7.09 -6.16 9.63
N PRO A 65 -8.03 -7.05 9.26
CA PRO A 65 -9.33 -7.13 9.93
C PRO A 65 -9.28 -7.93 11.24
N TRP A 66 -8.18 -8.60 11.52
CA TRP A 66 -8.07 -9.57 12.59
C TRP A 66 -7.41 -9.00 13.83
N GLN A 67 -7.90 -9.44 14.99
CA GLN A 67 -7.49 -8.87 16.27
C GLN A 67 -6.14 -9.39 16.79
N ALA A 68 -5.53 -10.36 16.11
CA ALA A 68 -4.46 -11.10 16.73
C ALA A 68 -3.11 -10.38 16.65
N GLN A 69 -2.70 -9.89 15.47
CA GLN A 69 -1.32 -9.41 15.32
C GLN A 69 -1.16 -8.36 14.20
N PRO A 70 -0.17 -7.46 14.33
CA PRO A 70 0.21 -6.54 13.26
C PRO A 70 0.75 -7.28 12.04
N ILE A 71 0.41 -6.78 10.86
CA ILE A 71 1.03 -7.17 9.60
C ILE A 71 2.20 -6.21 9.36
N GLY A 72 3.41 -6.75 9.22
CA GLY A 72 4.61 -5.95 8.95
C GLY A 72 5.08 -6.06 7.51
N TYR A 73 5.74 -5.01 7.01
CA TYR A 73 6.49 -5.01 5.74
C TYR A 73 5.69 -5.55 4.55
N LEU A 74 4.44 -5.09 4.38
CA LEU A 74 3.65 -5.46 3.22
C LEU A 74 4.24 -4.83 1.96
N GLU A 75 4.74 -5.67 1.09
CA GLU A 75 5.25 -5.33 -0.24
C GLU A 75 4.28 -5.82 -1.30
N LEU A 76 4.10 -5.01 -2.35
CA LEU A 76 3.25 -5.34 -3.48
C LEU A 76 4.04 -5.18 -4.78
N GLN A 77 3.72 -6.02 -5.76
CA GLN A 77 4.29 -5.93 -7.10
C GLN A 77 3.17 -6.12 -8.12
N ALA A 78 3.00 -5.17 -9.03
CA ALA A 78 2.15 -5.33 -10.20
C ALA A 78 3.00 -5.78 -11.39
N VAL A 79 2.55 -6.84 -12.06
CA VAL A 79 3.27 -7.48 -13.18
C VAL A 79 2.37 -7.53 -14.41
N GLY A 80 2.79 -6.87 -15.48
CA GLY A 80 2.17 -6.97 -16.79
C GLY A 80 2.59 -8.25 -17.51
N VAL A 81 1.63 -8.97 -18.08
CA VAL A 81 1.86 -10.29 -18.70
C VAL A 81 1.26 -10.30 -20.10
N ASP A 82 2.04 -10.75 -21.11
CA ASP A 82 1.60 -10.89 -22.49
C ASP A 82 0.75 -12.15 -22.74
N SER A 83 0.28 -12.32 -23.97
CA SER A 83 -0.53 -13.47 -24.38
C SER A 83 0.22 -14.80 -24.33
N GLN A 84 1.56 -14.78 -24.25
CA GLN A 84 2.41 -15.96 -24.12
C GLN A 84 2.76 -16.27 -22.66
N GLY A 85 2.25 -15.46 -21.70
CA GLY A 85 2.52 -15.60 -20.28
C GLY A 85 3.88 -15.03 -19.84
N ARG A 86 4.53 -14.25 -20.69
CA ARG A 86 5.81 -13.61 -20.36
C ARG A 86 5.57 -12.26 -19.69
N GLN A 87 6.38 -11.97 -18.69
CA GLN A 87 6.40 -10.66 -18.07
C GLN A 87 6.90 -9.60 -19.05
N THR A 88 6.15 -8.53 -19.23
CA THR A 88 6.48 -7.39 -20.10
C THR A 88 6.83 -6.15 -19.31
N ALA A 89 6.25 -5.99 -18.13
CA ALA A 89 6.47 -4.87 -17.24
C ALA A 89 6.32 -5.30 -15.78
N ALA A 90 6.97 -4.59 -14.87
CA ALA A 90 6.76 -4.77 -13.43
C ALA A 90 7.00 -3.48 -12.68
N VAL A 91 6.30 -3.31 -11.57
CA VAL A 91 6.54 -2.25 -10.59
C VAL A 91 6.35 -2.80 -9.20
N GLU A 92 7.27 -2.44 -8.31
CA GLU A 92 7.21 -2.77 -6.90
C GLU A 92 6.85 -1.54 -6.08
N GLY A 93 6.16 -1.75 -4.98
CA GLY A 93 5.82 -0.71 -4.02
C GLY A 93 5.51 -1.30 -2.66
N LYS A 94 5.44 -0.40 -1.70
CA LYS A 94 5.10 -0.74 -0.31
C LYS A 94 3.86 0.02 0.08
N VAL A 95 3.13 -0.49 1.04
CA VAL A 95 2.10 0.31 1.72
C VAL A 95 2.77 1.47 2.47
N ARG A 96 1.99 2.50 2.77
CA ARG A 96 2.49 3.67 3.49
C ARG A 96 3.08 3.29 4.85
N ASP A 97 2.42 2.40 5.56
CA ASP A 97 2.75 2.10 6.94
C ASP A 97 3.64 0.86 7.03
N ILE A 98 4.70 0.93 7.81
CA ILE A 98 5.61 -0.21 8.03
C ILE A 98 4.89 -1.38 8.71
N GLN A 99 3.88 -1.06 9.54
CA GLN A 99 3.00 -2.02 10.19
C GLN A 99 1.56 -1.59 10.03
N ILE A 100 0.69 -2.55 9.75
CA ILE A 100 -0.76 -2.38 9.74
C ILE A 100 -1.29 -3.02 11.02
N LEU A 101 -1.66 -2.20 12.00
CA LEU A 101 -2.20 -2.69 13.25
C LEU A 101 -3.60 -3.28 13.06
N THR A 102 -4.12 -3.90 14.09
CA THR A 102 -5.47 -4.47 14.11
C THR A 102 -6.53 -3.44 13.73
N ASN A 103 -7.41 -3.78 12.82
CA ASN A 103 -8.44 -2.93 12.24
C ASN A 103 -7.94 -1.70 11.46
N GLU A 104 -6.64 -1.55 11.31
CA GLU A 104 -6.07 -0.46 10.53
C GLU A 104 -6.08 -0.75 9.04
N ARG A 105 -5.99 0.35 8.29
CA ARG A 105 -5.92 0.36 6.83
C ARG A 105 -4.74 1.18 6.39
N SER A 106 -3.94 0.62 5.49
CA SER A 106 -2.80 1.30 4.88
C SER A 106 -3.02 1.44 3.38
N PRO A 107 -3.00 2.66 2.83
CA PRO A 107 -3.15 2.87 1.40
C PRO A 107 -1.88 2.46 0.65
N PHE A 108 -2.07 2.03 -0.61
CA PHE A 108 -0.98 1.75 -1.54
C PHE A 108 -1.31 2.25 -2.93
N GLN A 109 -0.26 2.50 -3.71
CA GLN A 109 -0.36 2.87 -5.11
C GLN A 109 0.84 2.30 -5.88
N LEU A 110 0.57 1.71 -7.04
CA LEU A 110 1.57 1.18 -7.96
C LEU A 110 1.29 1.74 -9.35
N ASP A 111 2.27 2.39 -9.98
CA ASP A 111 2.17 2.95 -11.32
C ASP A 111 2.97 2.09 -12.30
N LEU A 112 2.33 1.10 -12.92
CA LEU A 112 2.93 0.21 -13.89
C LEU A 112 3.06 0.92 -15.24
N LYS A 113 4.28 1.01 -15.76
CA LYS A 113 4.54 1.47 -17.12
C LYS A 113 4.28 0.34 -18.10
N THR A 114 3.19 0.45 -18.86
CA THR A 114 2.78 -0.58 -19.80
C THR A 114 3.43 -0.39 -21.16
N THR A 115 3.74 -1.49 -21.82
CA THR A 115 4.29 -1.53 -23.17
C THR A 115 3.20 -1.60 -24.25
N GLY A 116 1.96 -1.89 -23.83
CA GLY A 116 0.82 -2.14 -24.71
C GLY A 116 0.68 -3.60 -25.19
N ALA A 117 1.61 -4.46 -24.78
CA ALA A 117 1.57 -5.89 -25.09
C ALA A 117 0.89 -6.72 -23.99
N GLU A 118 0.58 -6.11 -22.87
CA GLU A 118 -0.04 -6.76 -21.72
C GLU A 118 -1.49 -7.14 -22.04
N VAL A 119 -1.83 -8.41 -21.79
CA VAL A 119 -3.21 -8.91 -21.87
C VAL A 119 -3.83 -9.05 -20.48
N ARG A 120 -3.01 -9.05 -19.43
CA ARG A 120 -3.43 -9.06 -18.04
C ARG A 120 -2.40 -8.44 -17.12
N VAL A 121 -2.81 -8.11 -15.91
CA VAL A 121 -1.93 -7.67 -14.82
C VAL A 121 -2.12 -8.58 -13.62
N ASP A 122 -1.05 -9.15 -13.14
CA ASP A 122 -1.03 -9.97 -11.92
C ASP A 122 -0.54 -9.10 -10.75
N LEU A 123 -1.17 -9.23 -9.58
CA LEU A 123 -0.77 -8.55 -8.36
C LEU A 123 -0.17 -9.56 -7.39
N HIS A 124 1.12 -9.43 -7.13
CA HIS A 124 1.83 -10.20 -6.13
C HIS A 124 1.92 -9.38 -4.85
N TYR A 125 1.83 -10.04 -3.71
CA TYR A 125 2.08 -9.38 -2.43
C TYR A 125 2.68 -10.35 -1.43
N GLN A 126 3.52 -9.78 -0.55
CA GLN A 126 4.14 -10.51 0.54
C GLN A 126 4.18 -9.66 1.79
N TYR A 127 4.09 -10.29 2.93
CA TYR A 127 4.15 -9.61 4.23
C TYR A 127 4.74 -10.52 5.29
N LEU A 128 5.25 -9.89 6.35
CA LEU A 128 5.70 -10.55 7.55
C LEU A 128 4.56 -10.65 8.55
N PHE A 129 4.38 -11.83 9.08
CA PHE A 129 3.45 -12.10 10.15
C PHE A 129 4.20 -12.68 11.34
N ASN A 130 4.06 -12.07 12.50
CA ASN A 130 4.70 -12.55 13.70
C ASN A 130 3.78 -13.58 14.36
N HIS A 131 4.12 -14.86 14.28
CA HIS A 131 3.45 -15.88 15.08
C HIS A 131 4.01 -15.85 16.51
N GLU A 132 3.14 -15.52 17.46
CA GLU A 132 3.45 -15.75 18.86
C GLU A 132 3.24 -17.23 19.16
N TRP A 133 4.33 -17.96 19.36
CA TRP A 133 4.26 -19.34 19.83
C TRP A 133 4.24 -19.32 21.35
N GLU A 134 3.14 -19.72 21.95
CA GLU A 134 3.18 -20.09 23.36
C GLU A 134 4.17 -21.23 23.52
N SER A 135 5.16 -21.05 24.35
CA SER A 135 6.32 -21.93 24.55
C SER A 135 6.00 -23.32 25.13
N GLY A 136 4.75 -23.78 25.00
CA GLY A 136 4.36 -25.12 25.38
C GLY A 136 4.86 -26.24 24.49
N ALA A 137 5.36 -25.94 23.28
CA ALA A 137 5.71 -26.97 22.28
C ALA A 137 7.22 -27.16 22.07
N LEU A 138 8.08 -26.36 22.69
CA LEU A 138 9.54 -26.53 22.57
C LEU A 138 10.09 -27.33 23.77
N LEU A 139 9.56 -28.53 23.97
CA LEU A 139 10.13 -29.55 24.86
C LEU A 139 11.32 -30.27 24.20
N LEU A 140 12.29 -29.51 23.69
CA LEU A 140 13.58 -30.04 23.35
C LEU A 140 14.59 -29.59 24.40
N ALA A 141 14.77 -30.43 25.43
CA ALA A 141 15.94 -30.54 26.31
C ALA A 141 16.28 -29.30 27.14
N GLY A 142 15.41 -28.86 28.03
CA GLY A 142 15.75 -27.92 29.08
C GLY A 142 14.53 -27.52 29.93
N PRO A 143 14.72 -27.09 31.19
CA PRO A 143 13.58 -26.58 31.98
C PRO A 143 12.96 -25.39 31.28
N PRO A 144 11.62 -25.27 31.22
CA PRO A 144 10.94 -24.17 30.56
C PRO A 144 11.35 -22.86 31.23
N VAL A 145 11.97 -21.96 30.47
CA VAL A 145 12.22 -20.61 30.93
C VAL A 145 10.88 -19.87 30.87
N ALA A 146 10.23 -19.74 32.00
CA ALA A 146 8.97 -19.06 32.15
C ALA A 146 9.09 -17.62 31.62
N GLY A 147 8.26 -17.25 30.65
CA GLY A 147 8.19 -15.90 30.09
C GLY A 147 9.00 -15.66 28.81
N LEU A 148 9.65 -16.68 28.23
CA LEU A 148 10.32 -16.53 26.94
C LEU A 148 9.24 -16.65 25.82
N LYS A 149 8.88 -15.51 25.22
CA LYS A 149 8.06 -15.46 24.03
C LYS A 149 8.97 -15.61 22.81
N LEU A 150 8.85 -16.72 22.10
CA LEU A 150 9.54 -16.92 20.83
C LEU A 150 8.64 -16.39 19.70
N TYR A 151 9.14 -15.42 18.96
CA TYR A 151 8.48 -14.91 17.78
C TYR A 151 9.09 -15.58 16.55
N ALA A 152 8.32 -16.38 15.83
CA ALA A 152 8.68 -16.84 14.51
C ALA A 152 8.12 -15.86 13.48
N GLN A 153 8.98 -15.26 12.69
CA GLN A 153 8.57 -14.46 11.54
C GLN A 153 8.32 -15.40 10.36
N ALA A 154 7.11 -15.41 9.85
CA ALA A 154 6.77 -16.11 8.63
C ALA A 154 6.52 -15.09 7.51
N THR A 155 7.16 -15.29 6.36
CA THR A 155 6.87 -14.54 5.15
C THR A 155 5.76 -15.25 4.40
N ASN A 156 4.62 -14.58 4.24
CA ASN A 156 3.51 -15.08 3.45
C ASN A 156 3.53 -14.40 2.08
N THR A 157 3.53 -15.21 1.01
CA THR A 157 3.54 -14.72 -0.37
C THR A 157 2.29 -15.19 -1.09
N TYR A 158 1.62 -14.29 -1.79
CA TYR A 158 0.38 -14.52 -2.51
C TYR A 158 0.41 -13.88 -3.89
N MET A 159 -0.47 -14.36 -4.77
CA MET A 159 -0.64 -13.81 -6.11
C MET A 159 -2.13 -13.76 -6.46
N VAL A 160 -2.58 -12.63 -6.98
CA VAL A 160 -3.88 -12.46 -7.62
C VAL A 160 -3.64 -12.35 -9.12
N ARG A 161 -4.10 -13.35 -9.87
CA ARG A 161 -4.03 -13.30 -11.33
C ARG A 161 -5.11 -12.39 -11.88
N ASP A 162 -4.79 -11.69 -12.96
CA ASP A 162 -5.71 -10.82 -13.68
C ASP A 162 -6.38 -9.77 -12.76
N ALA A 163 -5.55 -9.14 -11.94
CA ALA A 163 -5.97 -8.26 -10.86
C ALA A 163 -6.73 -7.01 -11.33
N CYS A 164 -6.72 -6.71 -12.62
CA CYS A 164 -7.39 -5.55 -13.22
C CYS A 164 -8.56 -5.93 -14.15
N SER A 165 -8.93 -7.20 -14.22
CA SER A 165 -10.10 -7.61 -15.01
C SER A 165 -11.40 -7.28 -14.28
N PRO A 166 -12.41 -6.75 -14.95
CA PRO A 166 -13.71 -6.46 -14.34
C PRO A 166 -14.48 -7.72 -13.87
N THR A 167 -13.95 -8.91 -14.17
CA THR A 167 -14.68 -10.19 -14.00
C THR A 167 -14.40 -10.94 -12.70
N GLN A 168 -13.56 -10.42 -11.80
CA GLN A 168 -13.29 -11.09 -10.51
C GLN A 168 -14.35 -10.77 -9.45
N HIS A 169 -15.62 -10.93 -9.79
CA HIS A 169 -16.66 -11.15 -8.80
C HIS A 169 -16.83 -12.65 -8.59
N LEU A 170 -16.42 -13.12 -7.37
CA LEU A 170 -16.87 -14.36 -6.76
C LEU A 170 -16.21 -15.67 -7.23
N ALA A 171 -15.08 -16.01 -6.68
CA ALA A 171 -14.90 -17.37 -6.20
C ALA A 171 -15.21 -17.36 -4.68
N ARG A 172 -16.37 -17.90 -4.36
CA ARG A 172 -16.77 -18.26 -2.99
C ARG A 172 -16.03 -19.51 -2.55
#